data_bfa3caff039a6ea9dfef428904e5ee0e
#
_entry.id   bfa3caff039a6ea9dfef428904e5ee0e
#
_cell.length_a   1.000
_cell.length_b   1.000
_cell.length_c   1.000
_cell.angle_alpha   90.00
_cell.angle_beta   90.00
_cell.angle_gamma   90.00
#
_symmetry.space_group_name_H-M   'P 1'
#
loop_
_entity.id
_entity.type
_entity.pdbx_description
1 polymer ?
#
loop_
_entity_poly.entity_id
_entity_poly.type
_entity_poly.pdbx_seq_one_letter_code
_entity_poly.pdbx_strand_id
1 'polypeptide(L)' 'MTLYAETSAVLAWLLGEPEGEAARDSLARADVVVASDLTLVECDRILIRAQVSGEISETAVADRRAVLNAAAAHWHLLGV' A
#
# COMPACT_ATOMS: atom_id res chain seq x y z
N MET A 1 15.37 0.67 -12.47
CA MET A 1 15.52 1.22 -11.11
C MET A 1 14.79 0.31 -10.12
N THR A 2 15.45 -0.01 -9.03
CA THR A 2 14.84 -0.76 -7.94
C THR A 2 14.31 0.21 -6.90
N LEU A 3 13.07 0.01 -6.48
CA LEU A 3 12.42 0.88 -5.51
C LEU A 3 11.93 0.06 -4.32
N TYR A 4 12.16 0.57 -3.11
CA TYR A 4 11.61 -0.02 -1.90
C TYR A 4 10.25 0.62 -1.59
N ALA A 5 9.21 -0.22 -1.47
CA ALA A 5 7.87 0.23 -1.13
C ALA A 5 7.77 0.46 0.38
N GLU A 6 7.91 1.71 0.79
CA GLU A 6 7.83 2.11 2.18
C GLU A 6 6.37 2.23 2.62
N THR A 7 6.07 1.82 3.84
CA THR A 7 4.72 1.80 4.40
C THR A 7 3.99 3.15 4.26
N SER A 8 4.65 4.25 4.63
CA SER A 8 4.01 5.56 4.57
C SER A 8 3.68 6.00 3.14
N ALA A 9 4.54 5.68 2.19
CA ALA A 9 4.30 6.00 0.78
C ALA A 9 3.13 5.18 0.21
N VAL A 10 3.09 3.89 0.52
CA VAL A 10 2.01 3.00 0.09
C VAL A 10 0.68 3.47 0.68
N LEU A 11 0.66 3.82 1.96
CA LEU A 11 -0.54 4.32 2.62
C LEU A 11 -1.01 5.66 2.05
N ALA A 12 -0.09 6.56 1.73
CA ALA A 12 -0.44 7.83 1.10
C ALA A 12 -1.18 7.59 -0.22
N TRP A 13 -0.71 6.63 -1.01
CA TRP A 13 -1.40 6.24 -2.23
C TRP A 13 -2.78 5.63 -1.94
N LEU A 14 -2.85 4.64 -1.06
CA LEU A 14 -4.11 3.92 -0.78
C LEU A 14 -5.17 4.82 -0.13
N LEU A 15 -4.75 5.79 0.68
CA LEU A 15 -5.65 6.70 1.38
C LEU A 15 -5.96 7.98 0.60
N GLY A 16 -5.39 8.14 -0.59
CA GLY A 16 -5.66 9.30 -1.44
C GLY A 16 -5.06 10.59 -0.92
N GLU A 17 -3.96 10.53 -0.19
CA GLU A 17 -3.27 11.71 0.30
C GLU A 17 -2.56 12.44 -0.85
N PRO A 18 -2.25 13.75 -0.71
CA PRO A 18 -1.66 14.54 -1.80
C PRO A 18 -0.40 13.93 -2.42
N GLU A 19 0.48 13.34 -1.61
CA GLU A 19 1.71 12.72 -2.07
C GLU A 19 1.52 11.30 -2.61
N GLY A 20 0.32 10.75 -2.48
CA GLY A 20 0.02 9.36 -2.87
C GLY A 20 0.10 9.10 -4.36
N GLU A 21 -0.27 10.09 -5.17
CA GLU A 21 -0.20 9.94 -6.63
C GLU A 21 1.25 9.84 -7.11
N ALA A 22 2.13 10.64 -6.56
CA ALA A 22 3.56 10.57 -6.87
C ALA A 22 4.16 9.23 -6.44
N ALA A 23 3.76 8.73 -5.26
CA ALA A 23 4.19 7.43 -4.78
C ALA A 23 3.73 6.31 -5.71
N ARG A 24 2.46 6.33 -6.13
CA ARG A 24 1.91 5.36 -7.08
C ARG A 24 2.68 5.38 -8.39
N ASP A 25 2.94 6.56 -8.93
CA ASP A 25 3.65 6.71 -10.19
C ASP A 25 5.08 6.18 -10.10
N SER A 26 5.75 6.42 -8.99
CA SER A 26 7.11 5.90 -8.76
C SER A 26 7.11 4.38 -8.71
N LEU A 27 6.14 3.77 -8.01
CA LEU A 27 6.01 2.31 -7.95
C LEU A 27 5.71 1.71 -9.32
N ALA A 28 4.88 2.36 -10.11
CA ALA A 28 4.51 1.89 -11.43
C ALA A 28 5.67 1.95 -12.44
N ARG A 29 6.59 2.89 -12.26
CA ARG A 29 7.74 3.08 -13.16
C ARG A 29 8.97 2.27 -12.77
N ALA A 30 9.02 1.73 -11.57
CA ALA A 30 10.17 0.96 -11.12
C ALA A 30 10.25 -0.37 -11.88
N ASP A 31 11.46 -0.79 -12.23
CA ASP A 31 11.69 -2.10 -12.83
C ASP A 31 11.44 -3.22 -11.83
N VAL A 32 11.87 -2.98 -10.59
CA VAL A 32 11.71 -3.90 -9.49
C VAL A 32 11.24 -3.14 -8.26
N VAL A 33 10.18 -3.62 -7.64
CA VAL A 33 9.71 -3.09 -6.35
C VAL A 33 9.97 -4.15 -5.28
N VAL A 34 10.64 -3.74 -4.21
CA VAL A 34 10.93 -4.57 -3.05
C VAL A 34 10.12 -4.06 -1.87
N ALA A 35 9.53 -4.96 -1.12
CA ALA A 35 8.81 -4.62 0.10
C ALA A 35 9.06 -5.68 1.16
N SER A 36 8.82 -5.32 2.42
CA SER A 36 8.83 -6.28 3.52
C SER A 36 7.41 -6.85 3.70
N ASP A 37 7.33 -8.11 4.14
CA ASP A 37 6.06 -8.67 4.58
C ASP A 37 5.40 -7.79 5.64
N LEU A 38 6.22 -7.17 6.49
CA LEU A 38 5.77 -6.28 7.53
C LEU A 38 5.06 -5.04 6.95
N THR A 39 5.51 -4.54 5.80
CA THR A 39 4.86 -3.42 5.12
C THR A 39 3.41 -3.73 4.81
N LEU A 40 3.14 -4.93 4.29
CA LEU A 40 1.78 -5.34 3.97
C LEU A 40 0.92 -5.50 5.22
N VAL A 41 1.48 -6.08 6.27
CA VAL A 41 0.78 -6.24 7.56
C VAL A 41 0.43 -4.88 8.16
N GLU A 42 1.36 -3.93 8.13
CA GLU A 42 1.12 -2.59 8.68
C GLU A 42 0.07 -1.83 7.87
N CYS A 43 0.13 -1.89 6.55
CA CYS A 43 -0.88 -1.26 5.70
C CYS A 43 -2.26 -1.83 5.97
N ASP A 44 -2.37 -3.15 6.06
CA ASP A 44 -3.63 -3.83 6.34
C ASP A 44 -4.20 -3.42 7.69
N ARG A 45 -3.36 -3.38 8.71
CA ARG A 45 -3.74 -2.98 10.07
C ARG A 45 -4.29 -1.55 10.10
N ILE A 46 -3.63 -0.63 9.41
CA ILE A 46 -4.04 0.77 9.38
C ILE A 46 -5.35 0.96 8.63
N LEU A 47 -5.54 0.25 7.52
CA LEU A 47 -6.80 0.28 6.77
C LEU A 47 -7.96 -0.25 7.63
N ILE A 48 -7.76 -1.35 8.34
CA ILE A 48 -8.78 -1.92 9.21
C ILE A 48 -9.09 -0.96 10.37
N ARG A 49 -8.07 -0.34 10.95
CA ARG A 49 -8.28 0.64 12.02
C ARG A 49 -9.09 1.84 11.53
N ALA A 50 -8.83 2.33 10.31
CA ALA A 50 -9.59 3.42 9.73
C ALA A 50 -11.06 3.02 9.50
N GLN A 51 -11.32 1.77 9.16
CA GLN A 51 -12.68 1.25 9.04
C GLN A 51 -13.38 1.23 10.39
N VAL A 52 -12.72 0.71 11.42
CA VAL A 52 -13.30 0.60 12.77
C VAL A 52 -13.60 1.99 13.34
N SER A 53 -12.74 2.97 13.11
CA SER A 53 -12.95 4.34 13.58
C SER A 53 -13.97 5.13 12.73
N GLY A 54 -14.44 4.56 11.64
CA GLY A 54 -15.42 5.20 10.76
C GLY A 54 -14.85 6.22 9.78
N GLU A 55 -13.53 6.33 9.68
CA GLU A 55 -12.91 7.26 8.74
C GLU A 55 -13.10 6.83 7.29
N ILE A 56 -13.14 5.51 7.05
CA ILE A 56 -13.31 4.91 5.73
C ILE A 56 -14.37 3.82 5.82
N SER A 57 -15.22 3.73 4.81
CA SER A 57 -16.27 2.70 4.78
C SER A 57 -15.67 1.30 4.60
N GLU A 58 -16.42 0.29 5.03
CA GLU A 58 -16.06 -1.11 4.83
C GLU A 58 -15.78 -1.43 3.37
N THR A 59 -16.63 -0.95 2.47
CA THR A 59 -16.50 -1.17 1.04
C THR A 59 -15.20 -0.54 0.50
N ALA A 60 -14.89 0.69 0.93
CA ALA A 60 -13.68 1.38 0.51
C ALA A 60 -12.42 0.66 1.00
N VAL A 61 -12.43 0.17 2.24
CA VAL A 61 -11.30 -0.59 2.79
C VAL A 61 -11.10 -1.89 2.01
N ALA A 62 -12.18 -2.61 1.71
CA ALA A 62 -12.08 -3.84 0.91
C ALA A 62 -11.48 -3.56 -0.47
N ASP A 63 -11.88 -2.46 -1.11
CA ASP A 63 -11.32 -2.04 -2.39
C ASP A 63 -9.83 -1.71 -2.28
N ARG A 64 -9.43 -0.94 -1.28
CA ARG A 64 -8.03 -0.57 -1.08
C ARG A 64 -7.15 -1.78 -0.80
N ARG A 65 -7.66 -2.73 -0.02
CA ARG A 65 -6.93 -3.98 0.26
C ARG A 65 -6.76 -4.82 -1.01
N ALA A 66 -7.77 -4.89 -1.86
CA ALA A 66 -7.69 -5.59 -3.14
C ALA A 66 -6.66 -4.93 -4.06
N VAL A 67 -6.65 -3.59 -4.12
CA VAL A 67 -5.68 -2.83 -4.91
C VAL A 67 -4.25 -3.11 -4.43
N LEU A 68 -4.04 -3.08 -3.12
CA LEU A 68 -2.74 -3.36 -2.53
C LEU A 68 -2.27 -4.79 -2.87
N ASN A 69 -3.13 -5.77 -2.68
CA ASN A 69 -2.80 -7.17 -2.94
C ASN A 69 -2.47 -7.41 -4.42
N ALA A 70 -3.20 -6.77 -5.32
CA ALA A 70 -2.93 -6.87 -6.75
C ALA A 70 -1.57 -6.27 -7.12
N ALA A 71 -1.23 -5.12 -6.55
CA ALA A 71 0.08 -4.50 -6.77
C ALA A 71 1.20 -5.35 -6.17
N ALA A 72 1.02 -5.78 -4.92
CA ALA A 72 2.03 -6.55 -4.19
C ALA A 72 2.32 -7.92 -4.82
N ALA A 73 1.41 -8.46 -5.60
CA ALA A 73 1.63 -9.71 -6.34
C ALA A 73 2.81 -9.60 -7.31
N HIS A 74 3.17 -8.38 -7.72
CA HIS A 74 4.28 -8.11 -8.64
C HIS A 74 5.55 -7.63 -7.90
N TRP A 75 5.51 -7.52 -6.58
CA TRP A 75 6.64 -7.06 -5.77
C TRP A 75 7.46 -8.23 -5.26
N HIS A 76 8.74 -7.96 -4.96
CA HIS A 76 9.60 -8.91 -4.27
C HIS A 76 9.46 -8.68 -2.77
N LEU A 77 8.86 -9.63 -2.08
CA LEU A 77 8.62 -9.51 -0.64
C LEU A 77 9.74 -10.17 0.14
N LEU A 78 10.31 -9.40 1.06
CA LEU A 78 11.34 -9.89 1.99
C LEU A 78 10.65 -10.36 3.26
N GLY A 79 10.93 -11.60 3.65
CA GLY A 79 10.42 -12.16 4.91
C GLY A 79 11.07 -11.49 6.11
N VAL A 80 10.37 -11.53 7.21
CA VAL A 80 10.83 -10.97 8.49
C VAL A 80 11.39 -12.06 9.39
#